data_44381355bfa08222515a95a2ddd39ed4
#
_entry.id   44381355bfa08222515a95a2ddd39ed4
#
_cell.length_a   1.000
_cell.length_b   1.000
_cell.length_c   1.000
_cell.angle_alpha   90.00
_cell.angle_beta   90.00
_cell.angle_gamma   90.00
#
_symmetry.space_group_name_H-M   'P 1'
#
loop_
_entity.id
_entity.type
_entity.pdbx_description
1 polymer ?
#
loop_
_entity_poly.entity_id
_entity_poly.type
_entity_poly.pdbx_seq_one_letter_code
_entity_poly.pdbx_strand_id
1 'polypeptide(L)'
;MLDDDRAKVRSQQAAVTAAKAQAKAAQAGIGASRTQVTSAEANVRALQATLARIDVELADSELKAPRDGRVQFRVVQPGEVVGAGARVLQLVDLSDVYMTFFLPETVAGRVALGSEVRIVLDAAPGFVIPATVSFVASTAQFTPKTVETASERQKLMFRVRAQIDKALLLRHQEQVKTGLPGVAWLRVDPAVEWPAELAVKAGQ
;
A
#
# COMPACT_ATOMS: atom_id res chain seq x y z
N MET A 1 13.59 18.69 -95.36
CA MET A 1 14.66 18.23 -94.47
C MET A 1 14.64 18.94 -93.16
N LEU A 2 14.76 20.29 -93.11
CA LEU A 2 14.70 21.01 -91.80
C LEU A 2 13.36 20.99 -91.07
N ASP A 3 12.24 20.87 -91.76
CA ASP A 3 10.90 20.82 -91.17
C ASP A 3 10.57 19.38 -90.60
N ASP A 4 11.12 18.34 -91.24
CA ASP A 4 10.98 16.94 -90.70
C ASP A 4 11.79 16.77 -89.40
N ASP A 5 12.95 17.35 -89.31
CA ASP A 5 13.77 17.29 -88.10
C ASP A 5 13.14 18.07 -86.96
N ARG A 6 12.50 19.22 -87.24
CA ARG A 6 11.73 19.98 -86.25
C ARG A 6 10.48 19.21 -85.77
N ALA A 7 9.80 18.50 -86.68
CA ALA A 7 8.65 17.69 -86.29
C ALA A 7 9.08 16.53 -85.40
N LYS A 8 10.20 15.86 -85.71
CA LYS A 8 10.77 14.78 -84.85
C LYS A 8 11.13 15.28 -83.44
N VAL A 9 11.81 16.45 -83.35
CA VAL A 9 12.16 17.04 -82.05
C VAL A 9 10.93 17.38 -81.25
N ARG A 10 9.86 17.92 -81.81
CA ARG A 10 8.60 18.19 -81.10
C ARG A 10 7.94 16.93 -80.62
N SER A 11 7.91 15.88 -81.44
CA SER A 11 7.33 14.59 -81.06
C SER A 11 8.11 13.93 -79.90
N GLN A 12 9.43 13.97 -79.90
CA GLN A 12 10.26 13.47 -78.84
C GLN A 12 10.07 14.29 -77.55
N GLN A 13 9.99 15.63 -77.65
CA GLN A 13 9.67 16.47 -76.51
C GLN A 13 8.31 16.18 -75.89
N ALA A 14 7.29 15.96 -76.73
CA ALA A 14 5.97 15.56 -76.27
C ALA A 14 6.00 14.17 -75.55
N ALA A 15 6.76 13.22 -76.08
CA ALA A 15 6.94 11.87 -75.48
C ALA A 15 7.65 11.99 -74.10
N VAL A 16 8.70 12.82 -73.98
CA VAL A 16 9.39 13.08 -72.71
C VAL A 16 8.45 13.73 -71.71
N THR A 17 7.63 14.68 -72.13
CA THR A 17 6.67 15.35 -71.25
C THR A 17 5.60 14.38 -70.75
N ALA A 18 5.08 13.53 -71.63
CA ALA A 18 4.13 12.47 -71.25
C ALA A 18 4.73 11.48 -70.26
N ALA A 19 5.98 11.01 -70.50
CA ALA A 19 6.68 10.11 -69.55
C ALA A 19 6.90 10.76 -68.19
N LYS A 20 7.28 12.04 -68.13
CA LYS A 20 7.41 12.80 -66.86
C LYS A 20 6.08 12.92 -66.13
N ALA A 21 4.97 13.14 -66.84
CA ALA A 21 3.64 13.20 -66.24
C ALA A 21 3.22 11.86 -65.65
N GLN A 22 3.50 10.76 -66.36
CA GLN A 22 3.24 9.38 -65.84
C GLN A 22 4.10 9.08 -64.60
N ALA A 23 5.37 9.40 -64.61
CA ALA A 23 6.25 9.23 -63.43
C ALA A 23 5.74 10.01 -62.23
N LYS A 24 5.31 11.28 -62.43
CA LYS A 24 4.74 12.12 -61.38
C LYS A 24 3.40 11.53 -60.82
N ALA A 25 2.55 11.00 -61.68
CA ALA A 25 1.31 10.33 -61.28
C ALA A 25 1.59 9.06 -60.47
N ALA A 26 2.55 8.26 -60.90
CA ALA A 26 2.96 7.04 -60.15
C ALA A 26 3.54 7.43 -58.77
N GLN A 27 4.34 8.49 -58.71
CA GLN A 27 4.91 8.97 -57.45
C GLN A 27 3.85 9.50 -56.50
N ALA A 28 2.82 10.16 -57.00
CA ALA A 28 1.66 10.58 -56.19
C ALA A 28 0.86 9.34 -55.69
N GLY A 29 0.69 8.32 -56.48
CA GLY A 29 0.10 7.07 -56.08
C GLY A 29 0.85 6.36 -54.94
N ILE A 30 2.19 6.32 -55.04
CA ILE A 30 3.04 5.79 -53.95
C ILE A 30 2.86 6.63 -52.67
N GLY A 31 2.81 7.99 -52.79
CA GLY A 31 2.54 8.83 -51.67
C GLY A 31 1.21 8.58 -50.97
N ALA A 32 0.14 8.40 -51.74
CA ALA A 32 -1.18 8.06 -51.25
C ALA A 32 -1.19 6.69 -50.54
N SER A 33 -0.56 5.67 -51.08
CA SER A 33 -0.44 4.37 -50.47
C SER A 33 0.34 4.40 -49.15
N ARG A 34 1.45 5.18 -49.07
CA ARG A 34 2.20 5.37 -47.84
C ARG A 34 1.34 6.04 -46.74
N THR A 35 0.53 7.03 -47.12
CA THR A 35 -0.39 7.66 -46.17
C THR A 35 -1.42 6.69 -45.62
N GLN A 36 -1.95 5.79 -46.48
CA GLN A 36 -2.88 4.73 -46.07
C GLN A 36 -2.20 3.75 -45.09
N VAL A 37 -0.96 3.35 -45.36
CA VAL A 37 -0.20 2.47 -44.42
C VAL A 37 0.00 3.18 -43.06
N THR A 38 0.45 4.42 -43.08
CA THR A 38 0.65 5.18 -41.83
C THR A 38 -0.67 5.32 -41.04
N SER A 39 -1.78 5.57 -41.74
CA SER A 39 -3.10 5.62 -41.11
C SER A 39 -3.51 4.28 -40.51
N ALA A 40 -3.30 3.18 -41.22
CA ALA A 40 -3.57 1.85 -40.71
C ALA A 40 -2.71 1.49 -39.48
N GLU A 41 -1.43 1.83 -39.51
CA GLU A 41 -0.53 1.67 -38.35
C GLU A 41 -0.97 2.51 -37.14
N ALA A 42 -1.46 3.75 -37.38
CA ALA A 42 -2.00 4.58 -36.30
C ALA A 42 -3.26 3.94 -35.68
N ASN A 43 -4.15 3.38 -36.50
CA ASN A 43 -5.32 2.65 -36.02
C ASN A 43 -4.95 1.40 -35.20
N VAL A 44 -3.93 0.64 -35.65
CA VAL A 44 -3.43 -0.52 -34.90
C VAL A 44 -2.91 -0.08 -33.51
N ARG A 45 -2.11 1.00 -33.46
CA ARG A 45 -1.62 1.53 -32.17
C ARG A 45 -2.77 2.00 -31.27
N ALA A 46 -3.79 2.63 -31.81
CA ALA A 46 -4.96 3.06 -31.04
C ALA A 46 -5.74 1.86 -30.45
N LEU A 47 -5.92 0.80 -31.23
CA LEU A 47 -6.55 -0.45 -30.77
C LEU A 47 -5.71 -1.15 -29.71
N GLN A 48 -4.39 -1.21 -29.87
CA GLN A 48 -3.47 -1.76 -28.87
C GLN A 48 -3.54 -1.00 -27.55
N ALA A 49 -3.60 0.34 -27.58
CA ALA A 49 -3.80 1.15 -26.38
C ALA A 49 -5.16 0.87 -25.71
N THR A 50 -6.21 0.65 -26.51
CA THR A 50 -7.52 0.26 -25.98
C THR A 50 -7.49 -1.11 -25.31
N LEU A 51 -6.82 -2.09 -25.90
CA LEU A 51 -6.64 -3.42 -25.30
C LEU A 51 -5.87 -3.31 -23.97
N ALA A 52 -4.75 -2.57 -23.95
CA ALA A 52 -3.98 -2.37 -22.72
C ALA A 52 -4.81 -1.75 -21.60
N ARG A 53 -5.71 -0.80 -21.91
CA ARG A 53 -6.65 -0.23 -20.92
C ARG A 53 -7.64 -1.28 -20.39
N ILE A 54 -8.19 -2.11 -21.27
CA ILE A 54 -9.13 -3.18 -20.89
C ILE A 54 -8.42 -4.23 -20.01
N ASP A 55 -7.17 -4.57 -20.33
CA ASP A 55 -6.38 -5.51 -19.52
C ASP A 55 -6.14 -4.97 -18.09
N VAL A 56 -5.89 -3.67 -17.94
CA VAL A 56 -5.78 -3.02 -16.61
C VAL A 56 -7.11 -3.05 -15.89
N GLU A 57 -8.22 -2.72 -16.55
CA GLU A 57 -9.56 -2.77 -15.95
C GLU A 57 -9.93 -4.19 -15.50
N LEU A 58 -9.54 -5.20 -16.27
CA LEU A 58 -9.73 -6.61 -15.91
C LEU A 58 -8.88 -7.00 -14.70
N ALA A 59 -7.61 -6.58 -14.66
CA ALA A 59 -6.73 -6.84 -13.52
C ALA A 59 -7.24 -6.15 -12.24
N ASP A 60 -7.78 -4.94 -12.35
CA ASP A 60 -8.37 -4.19 -11.23
C ASP A 60 -9.69 -4.81 -10.74
N SER A 61 -10.33 -5.68 -11.54
CA SER A 61 -11.52 -6.43 -11.12
C SER A 61 -11.18 -7.57 -10.15
N GLU A 62 -9.91 -7.98 -10.06
CA GLU A 62 -9.42 -8.96 -9.10
C GLU A 62 -8.82 -8.26 -7.88
N LEU A 63 -9.55 -8.21 -6.78
CA LEU A 63 -9.09 -7.57 -5.55
C LEU A 63 -8.11 -8.48 -4.80
N LYS A 64 -6.83 -8.12 -4.80
CA LYS A 64 -5.76 -8.85 -4.09
C LYS A 64 -5.41 -8.17 -2.78
N ALA A 65 -5.12 -8.96 -1.74
CA ALA A 65 -4.62 -8.44 -0.49
C ALA A 65 -3.22 -7.80 -0.70
N PRO A 66 -3.00 -6.54 -0.28
CA PRO A 66 -1.72 -5.86 -0.46
C PRO A 66 -0.61 -6.39 0.47
N ARG A 67 -0.98 -7.13 1.52
CA ARG A 67 -0.10 -7.73 2.53
C ARG A 67 -0.77 -8.90 3.22
N ASP A 68 0.03 -9.70 3.90
CA ASP A 68 -0.48 -10.75 4.77
C ASP A 68 -1.27 -10.15 5.93
N GLY A 69 -2.35 -10.82 6.34
CA GLY A 69 -3.19 -10.36 7.43
C GLY A 69 -4.42 -11.22 7.61
N ARG A 70 -5.20 -10.91 8.64
CA ARG A 70 -6.46 -11.59 8.91
C ARG A 70 -7.63 -10.73 8.44
N VAL A 71 -8.56 -11.33 7.69
CA VAL A 71 -9.84 -10.68 7.39
C VAL A 71 -10.64 -10.59 8.69
N GLN A 72 -10.87 -9.37 9.15
CA GLN A 72 -11.63 -9.11 10.37
C GLN A 72 -13.13 -9.22 10.12
N PHE A 73 -13.59 -8.56 9.07
CA PHE A 73 -14.96 -8.71 8.60
C PHE A 73 -15.08 -8.38 7.11
N ARG A 74 -16.10 -8.93 6.50
CA ARG A 74 -16.50 -8.67 5.13
C ARG A 74 -17.62 -7.63 5.13
N VAL A 75 -17.41 -6.52 4.43
CA VAL A 75 -18.36 -5.39 4.37
C VAL A 75 -19.46 -5.69 3.36
N VAL A 76 -19.10 -6.31 2.23
CA VAL A 76 -19.98 -6.56 1.09
C VAL A 76 -20.18 -8.06 0.89
N GLN A 77 -21.41 -8.47 0.57
CA GLN A 77 -21.74 -9.86 0.30
C GLN A 77 -21.62 -10.18 -1.21
N PRO A 78 -21.37 -11.45 -1.58
CA PRO A 78 -21.42 -11.87 -2.99
C PRO A 78 -22.78 -11.55 -3.61
N GLY A 79 -22.76 -10.94 -4.80
CA GLY A 79 -23.95 -10.50 -5.50
C GLY A 79 -24.34 -9.04 -5.27
N GLU A 80 -23.69 -8.34 -4.35
CA GLU A 80 -23.91 -6.90 -4.15
C GLU A 80 -23.08 -6.07 -5.16
N VAL A 81 -23.67 -4.98 -5.62
CA VAL A 81 -23.00 -4.02 -6.50
C VAL A 81 -22.21 -3.02 -5.66
N VAL A 82 -20.92 -2.91 -5.93
CA VAL A 82 -20.01 -1.98 -5.24
C VAL A 82 -19.64 -0.82 -6.13
N GLY A 83 -19.69 0.39 -5.58
CA GLY A 83 -19.18 1.58 -6.25
C GLY A 83 -17.66 1.65 -6.25
N ALA A 84 -17.09 2.46 -7.13
CA ALA A 84 -15.65 2.70 -7.16
C ALA A 84 -15.15 3.25 -5.80
N GLY A 85 -14.09 2.65 -5.26
CA GLY A 85 -13.52 3.03 -3.97
C GLY A 85 -14.26 2.50 -2.74
N ALA A 86 -15.29 1.68 -2.91
CA ALA A 86 -15.99 1.06 -1.80
C ALA A 86 -15.11 0.04 -1.06
N ARG A 87 -15.29 -0.04 0.26
CA ARG A 87 -14.59 -1.04 1.10
C ARG A 87 -15.28 -2.39 0.95
N VAL A 88 -14.56 -3.41 0.53
CA VAL A 88 -15.08 -4.79 0.38
C VAL A 88 -14.77 -5.64 1.60
N LEU A 89 -13.54 -5.54 2.09
CA LEU A 89 -13.02 -6.31 3.23
C LEU A 89 -12.24 -5.40 4.17
N GLN A 90 -12.21 -5.74 5.44
CA GLN A 90 -11.26 -5.16 6.39
C GLN A 90 -10.21 -6.20 6.76
N LEU A 91 -8.96 -5.87 6.41
CA LEU A 91 -7.78 -6.66 6.71
C LEU A 91 -7.05 -6.05 7.91
N VAL A 92 -6.63 -6.89 8.86
CA VAL A 92 -5.80 -6.48 10.00
C VAL A 92 -4.46 -7.17 9.89
N ASP A 93 -3.40 -6.39 9.94
CA ASP A 93 -2.03 -6.90 10.02
C ASP A 93 -1.73 -7.28 11.47
N LEU A 94 -1.53 -8.58 11.72
CA LEU A 94 -1.21 -9.12 13.02
C LEU A 94 0.29 -9.29 13.25
N SER A 95 1.12 -8.87 12.31
CA SER A 95 2.58 -8.88 12.48
C SER A 95 3.12 -7.65 13.22
N ASP A 96 2.26 -6.63 13.42
CA ASP A 96 2.59 -5.37 14.10
C ASP A 96 1.54 -5.08 15.18
N VAL A 97 1.69 -5.75 16.33
CA VAL A 97 0.78 -5.60 17.48
C VAL A 97 1.53 -4.96 18.63
N TYR A 98 0.92 -3.96 19.23
CA TYR A 98 1.45 -3.22 20.36
C TYR A 98 0.39 -2.97 21.42
N MET A 99 0.82 -2.77 22.65
CA MET A 99 -0.02 -2.30 23.74
C MET A 99 0.25 -0.84 24.03
N THR A 100 -0.81 -0.04 24.14
CA THR A 100 -0.73 1.35 24.57
C THR A 100 -1.14 1.45 26.02
N PHE A 101 -0.31 2.08 26.84
CA PHE A 101 -0.59 2.34 28.25
C PHE A 101 -0.09 3.73 28.65
N PHE A 102 -0.48 4.17 29.84
CA PHE A 102 -0.19 5.50 30.32
C PHE A 102 0.64 5.44 31.59
N LEU A 103 1.71 6.24 31.65
CA LEU A 103 2.58 6.36 32.82
C LEU A 103 2.51 7.76 33.41
N PRO A 104 2.57 7.92 34.76
CA PRO A 104 2.74 9.20 35.40
C PRO A 104 4.09 9.82 35.00
N GLU A 105 4.17 11.15 35.05
CA GLU A 105 5.39 11.92 34.72
C GLU A 105 6.63 11.42 35.47
N THR A 106 6.49 11.13 36.77
CA THR A 106 7.58 10.65 37.64
C THR A 106 8.23 9.35 37.18
N VAL A 107 7.48 8.51 36.46
CA VAL A 107 7.95 7.24 35.92
C VAL A 107 8.35 7.41 34.46
N ALA A 108 7.56 8.13 33.66
CA ALA A 108 7.79 8.30 32.23
C ALA A 108 9.17 8.91 31.90
N GLY A 109 9.65 9.85 32.73
CA GLY A 109 10.99 10.46 32.58
C GLY A 109 12.16 9.51 32.77
N ARG A 110 11.95 8.33 33.37
CA ARG A 110 12.99 7.30 33.60
C ARG A 110 12.93 6.14 32.60
N VAL A 111 11.91 6.11 31.75
CA VAL A 111 11.70 5.03 30.77
C VAL A 111 12.47 5.35 29.51
N ALA A 112 13.41 4.50 29.16
CA ALA A 112 14.14 4.58 27.91
C ALA A 112 13.41 3.80 26.78
N LEU A 113 13.60 4.22 25.53
CA LEU A 113 13.23 3.42 24.38
C LEU A 113 14.01 2.09 24.42
N GLY A 114 13.31 0.98 24.09
CA GLY A 114 13.89 -0.36 24.19
C GLY A 114 13.79 -0.99 25.57
N SER A 115 13.27 -0.30 26.60
CA SER A 115 13.01 -0.89 27.91
C SER A 115 12.12 -2.11 27.80
N GLU A 116 12.43 -3.15 28.59
CA GLU A 116 11.66 -4.39 28.62
C GLU A 116 10.32 -4.19 29.33
N VAL A 117 9.26 -4.71 28.71
CA VAL A 117 7.90 -4.69 29.24
C VAL A 117 7.35 -6.12 29.24
N ARG A 118 6.61 -6.46 30.27
CA ARG A 118 5.86 -7.71 30.38
C ARG A 118 4.37 -7.38 30.33
N ILE A 119 3.69 -7.95 29.34
CA ILE A 119 2.26 -7.75 29.15
C ILE A 119 1.53 -9.01 29.64
N VAL A 120 0.56 -8.81 30.51
CA VAL A 120 -0.34 -9.84 30.99
C VAL A 120 -1.75 -9.45 30.58
N LEU A 121 -2.37 -10.28 29.76
CA LEU A 121 -3.75 -10.06 29.31
C LEU A 121 -4.73 -10.56 30.36
N ASP A 122 -5.81 -9.82 30.58
CA ASP A 122 -6.88 -10.23 31.52
C ASP A 122 -7.53 -11.56 31.11
N ALA A 123 -7.59 -11.81 29.79
CA ALA A 123 -8.12 -13.05 29.22
C ALA A 123 -7.19 -14.27 29.41
N ALA A 124 -5.90 -14.06 29.71
CA ALA A 124 -4.90 -15.11 29.86
C ALA A 124 -3.85 -14.73 30.93
N PRO A 125 -4.23 -14.70 32.24
CA PRO A 125 -3.37 -14.22 33.31
C PRO A 125 -2.13 -15.09 33.56
N GLY A 126 -2.14 -16.33 33.09
CA GLY A 126 -0.99 -17.24 33.19
C GLY A 126 0.03 -17.10 32.07
N PHE A 127 -0.21 -16.23 31.07
CA PHE A 127 0.65 -16.05 29.92
C PHE A 127 1.27 -14.65 29.92
N VAL A 128 2.60 -14.60 30.01
CA VAL A 128 3.37 -13.36 30.03
C VAL A 128 3.98 -13.11 28.65
N ILE A 129 3.58 -12.02 28.02
CA ILE A 129 4.04 -11.63 26.69
C ILE A 129 5.19 -10.65 26.82
N PRO A 130 6.41 -10.99 26.34
CA PRO A 130 7.51 -10.06 26.31
C PRO A 130 7.28 -8.99 25.23
N ALA A 131 7.57 -7.76 25.58
CA ALA A 131 7.46 -6.60 24.70
C ALA A 131 8.58 -5.59 25.01
N THR A 132 8.78 -4.63 24.12
CA THR A 132 9.77 -3.57 24.29
C THR A 132 9.13 -2.21 24.06
N VAL A 133 9.56 -1.20 24.82
CA VAL A 133 9.09 0.18 24.63
C VAL A 133 9.55 0.70 23.27
N SER A 134 8.61 0.92 22.37
CA SER A 134 8.86 1.46 21.02
C SER A 134 8.62 2.96 20.91
N PHE A 135 7.80 3.51 21.82
CA PHE A 135 7.43 4.92 21.77
C PHE A 135 7.07 5.44 23.16
N VAL A 136 7.55 6.63 23.49
CA VAL A 136 7.15 7.43 24.65
C VAL A 136 6.73 8.79 24.15
N ALA A 137 5.53 9.24 24.48
CA ALA A 137 5.04 10.55 24.07
C ALA A 137 5.87 11.65 24.73
N SER A 138 6.28 12.65 23.94
CA SER A 138 6.98 13.85 24.44
C SER A 138 6.03 14.87 25.06
N THR A 139 4.72 14.70 24.86
CA THR A 139 3.67 15.59 25.38
C THR A 139 2.73 14.81 26.28
N ALA A 140 2.47 15.34 27.46
CA ALA A 140 1.51 14.76 28.39
C ALA A 140 0.08 14.86 27.82
N GLN A 141 -0.72 13.85 28.07
CA GLN A 141 -2.14 13.81 27.73
C GLN A 141 -2.96 13.72 29.01
N PHE A 142 -4.07 14.44 29.04
CA PHE A 142 -5.06 14.24 30.09
C PHE A 142 -5.87 12.99 29.76
N THR A 143 -5.85 12.00 30.62
CA THR A 143 -6.83 10.90 30.52
C THR A 143 -8.18 11.45 30.97
N PRO A 144 -9.22 11.40 30.11
CA PRO A 144 -10.56 11.80 30.52
C PRO A 144 -11.10 10.77 31.51
N LYS A 145 -10.91 11.00 32.81
CA LYS A 145 -11.68 10.37 33.85
C LYS A 145 -12.75 11.35 34.30
N THR A 146 -13.99 10.96 34.13
CA THR A 146 -15.15 11.58 34.76
C THR A 146 -15.09 11.36 36.26
N VAL A 147 -14.30 12.15 37.02
CA VAL A 147 -14.32 12.13 38.48
C VAL A 147 -14.01 13.53 39.01
N GLU A 148 -14.79 13.92 39.99
CA GLU A 148 -15.12 15.27 40.46
C GLU A 148 -14.17 15.87 41.49
N THR A 149 -12.94 15.42 41.66
CA THR A 149 -12.03 16.01 42.63
C THR A 149 -10.86 16.77 42.00
N ALA A 150 -10.60 17.98 42.46
CA ALA A 150 -9.57 18.88 41.94
C ALA A 150 -8.14 18.29 42.00
N SER A 151 -7.88 17.36 42.91
CA SER A 151 -6.58 16.70 43.10
C SER A 151 -6.28 15.59 42.08
N GLU A 152 -7.28 15.02 41.42
CA GLU A 152 -7.09 14.00 40.39
C GLU A 152 -6.92 14.58 38.98
N ARG A 153 -7.29 15.83 38.78
CA ARG A 153 -7.15 16.53 37.48
C ARG A 153 -5.71 16.87 37.09
N GLN A 154 -4.75 16.69 37.98
CA GLN A 154 -3.35 17.12 37.77
C GLN A 154 -2.37 15.99 37.49
N LYS A 155 -2.79 14.75 37.28
CA LYS A 155 -1.86 13.70 36.91
C LYS A 155 -1.64 13.71 35.40
N LEU A 156 -0.62 14.45 34.97
CA LEU A 156 -0.09 14.39 33.63
C LEU A 156 0.35 12.94 33.31
N MET A 157 -0.27 12.33 32.31
CA MET A 157 0.03 10.98 31.91
C MET A 157 0.71 11.00 30.56
N PHE A 158 1.78 10.25 30.42
CA PHE A 158 2.50 10.07 29.18
C PHE A 158 2.09 8.75 28.51
N ARG A 159 1.69 8.84 27.26
CA ARG A 159 1.35 7.65 26.47
C ARG A 159 2.62 6.91 26.09
N VAL A 160 2.67 5.63 26.41
CA VAL A 160 3.76 4.72 26.08
C VAL A 160 3.20 3.59 25.22
N ARG A 161 3.99 3.15 24.26
CA ARG A 161 3.67 2.02 23.42
C ARG A 161 4.72 0.93 23.59
N ALA A 162 4.27 -0.26 23.95
CA ALA A 162 5.11 -1.45 23.99
C ALA A 162 4.83 -2.33 22.78
N GLN A 163 5.86 -2.59 22.00
CA GLN A 163 5.83 -3.40 20.79
C GLN A 163 6.09 -4.86 21.15
N ILE A 164 5.24 -5.76 20.70
CA ILE A 164 5.45 -7.21 20.83
C ILE A 164 6.35 -7.67 19.68
N ASP A 165 7.24 -8.62 19.97
CA ASP A 165 8.16 -9.16 18.96
C ASP A 165 7.41 -9.80 17.80
N LYS A 166 7.78 -9.43 16.58
CA LYS A 166 7.18 -9.94 15.35
C LYS A 166 7.31 -11.46 15.20
N ALA A 167 8.44 -12.04 15.62
CA ALA A 167 8.66 -13.48 15.53
C ALA A 167 7.72 -14.26 16.47
N LEU A 168 7.39 -13.68 17.63
CA LEU A 168 6.42 -14.24 18.56
C LEU A 168 4.99 -14.17 17.98
N LEU A 169 4.62 -13.03 17.40
CA LEU A 169 3.31 -12.84 16.77
C LEU A 169 3.07 -13.80 15.62
N LEU A 170 4.07 -14.01 14.75
CA LEU A 170 3.96 -14.93 13.62
C LEU A 170 3.82 -16.39 14.06
N ARG A 171 4.49 -16.80 15.16
CA ARG A 171 4.35 -18.17 15.70
C ARG A 171 2.97 -18.46 16.28
N HIS A 172 2.31 -17.43 16.83
CA HIS A 172 1.01 -17.57 17.49
C HIS A 172 -0.11 -16.84 16.75
N GLN A 173 0.04 -16.65 15.44
CA GLN A 173 -0.85 -15.82 14.63
C GLN A 173 -2.35 -16.17 14.79
N GLU A 174 -2.70 -17.43 14.97
CA GLU A 174 -4.09 -17.85 15.16
C GLU A 174 -4.68 -17.39 16.51
N GLN A 175 -3.85 -17.28 17.53
CA GLN A 175 -4.26 -16.92 18.89
C GLN A 175 -4.23 -15.41 19.12
N VAL A 176 -3.48 -14.67 18.31
CA VAL A 176 -3.37 -13.21 18.42
C VAL A 176 -4.73 -12.54 18.17
N LYS A 177 -5.17 -11.76 19.15
CA LYS A 177 -6.37 -10.92 19.08
C LYS A 177 -5.99 -9.49 19.45
N THR A 178 -6.55 -8.54 18.73
CA THR A 178 -6.40 -7.12 19.03
C THR A 178 -7.56 -6.61 19.87
N GLY A 179 -7.33 -5.56 20.67
CA GLY A 179 -8.38 -4.96 21.50
C GLY A 179 -8.62 -5.66 22.83
N LEU A 180 -7.76 -6.60 23.24
CA LEU A 180 -7.86 -7.23 24.55
C LEU A 180 -7.30 -6.28 25.63
N PRO A 181 -7.98 -6.12 26.76
CA PRO A 181 -7.45 -5.42 27.94
C PRO A 181 -6.38 -6.26 28.64
N GLY A 182 -5.50 -5.58 29.37
CA GLY A 182 -4.44 -6.22 30.13
C GLY A 182 -3.57 -5.19 30.86
N VAL A 183 -2.61 -5.70 31.62
CA VAL A 183 -1.67 -4.91 32.42
C VAL A 183 -0.28 -5.00 31.82
N ALA A 184 0.36 -3.83 31.65
CA ALA A 184 1.76 -3.73 31.24
C ALA A 184 2.64 -3.51 32.48
N TRP A 185 3.58 -4.41 32.70
CA TRP A 185 4.60 -4.31 33.74
C TRP A 185 5.89 -3.80 33.11
N LEU A 186 6.37 -2.67 33.61
CA LEU A 186 7.59 -2.04 33.12
C LEU A 186 8.69 -2.10 34.18
N ARG A 187 9.88 -2.52 33.79
CA ARG A 187 11.05 -2.48 34.65
C ARG A 187 11.77 -1.14 34.49
N VAL A 188 11.69 -0.30 35.51
CA VAL A 188 12.31 1.03 35.50
C VAL A 188 13.80 0.97 35.78
N ASP A 189 14.23 0.02 36.64
CA ASP A 189 15.62 -0.22 36.96
C ASP A 189 16.07 -1.56 36.35
N PRO A 190 17.05 -1.57 35.45
CA PRO A 190 17.56 -2.78 34.83
C PRO A 190 18.20 -3.77 35.82
N ALA A 191 18.64 -3.30 36.97
CA ALA A 191 19.31 -4.13 38.00
C ALA A 191 18.32 -5.01 38.80
N VAL A 192 17.04 -4.68 38.76
CA VAL A 192 15.99 -5.42 39.49
C VAL A 192 15.54 -6.62 38.65
N GLU A 193 15.58 -7.81 39.24
CA GLU A 193 15.05 -9.01 38.59
C GLU A 193 13.52 -9.00 38.51
N TRP A 194 13.00 -9.66 37.49
CA TRP A 194 11.56 -9.83 37.37
C TRP A 194 11.00 -10.75 38.44
N PRO A 195 9.84 -10.45 39.03
CA PRO A 195 9.13 -11.39 39.90
C PRO A 195 8.86 -12.71 39.17
N ALA A 196 8.90 -13.82 39.93
CA ALA A 196 8.69 -15.15 39.36
C ALA A 196 7.35 -15.32 38.62
N GLU A 197 6.33 -14.56 39.02
CA GLU A 197 5.00 -14.53 38.41
C GLU A 197 5.02 -13.92 36.98
N LEU A 198 5.99 -13.07 36.72
CA LEU A 198 6.18 -12.41 35.42
C LEU A 198 7.28 -13.08 34.59
N ALA A 199 7.78 -14.24 34.96
CA ALA A 199 8.73 -14.99 34.19
C ALA A 199 8.12 -15.40 32.84
N VAL A 200 8.84 -15.08 31.72
CA VAL A 200 8.43 -15.53 30.39
C VAL A 200 8.66 -17.03 30.31
N LYS A 201 7.61 -17.80 30.19
CA LYS A 201 7.72 -19.23 29.91
C LYS A 201 8.15 -19.41 28.46
N ALA A 202 9.45 -19.64 28.26
CA ALA A 202 10.00 -19.89 26.94
C ALA A 202 9.38 -21.19 26.39
N GLY A 203 8.67 -21.09 25.27
CA GLY A 203 8.38 -22.24 24.44
C GLY A 203 6.98 -22.86 24.57
N GLN A 204 5.96 -22.10 24.88
CA GLN A 204 4.58 -22.53 24.57
C GLN A 204 3.97 -21.69 23.48
#